data_7a719a01a75184219839755385043ea2
#
_entry.id   7a719a01a75184219839755385043ea2
#
_cell.length_a   1.000
_cell.length_b   1.000
_cell.length_c   1.000
_cell.angle_alpha   90.00
_cell.angle_beta   90.00
_cell.angle_gamma   90.00
#
_symmetry.space_group_name_H-M   'P 1'
#
loop_
_entity.id
_entity.type
_entity.pdbx_description
1 polymer ?
#
loop_
_entity_poly.entity_id
_entity_poly.type
_entity_poly.pdbx_seq_one_letter_code
_entity_poly.pdbx_strand_id
1 'polypeptide(L)'
;TVDGRHWDLQWPIEADAGIAINTMADRAPALELVRHDLAHIMARAVQEIWPDVKVTIGPVIENGWYYDFDRAEPFTPEDLGAIEKKMKEIINKRDPVRTEVWERDVAIKYYEDRGEPYKVELIEAIPGDEPLRMYWHGDWQDLCRGPHLQHTGQVPADAFKLMSVAGAYWRGDASKAQ
;
A
#
# COMPACT_ATOMS: atom_id res chain seq x y z
N THR A 1 5.29 17.38 7.32
CA THR A 1 5.78 16.63 8.50
C THR A 1 5.34 17.31 9.79
N VAL A 2 5.22 16.54 10.85
CA VAL A 2 5.03 17.00 12.24
C VAL A 2 6.22 16.52 13.04
N ASP A 3 6.93 17.44 13.69
CA ASP A 3 8.19 17.20 14.41
C ASP A 3 9.21 16.35 13.61
N GLY A 4 9.31 16.65 12.32
CA GLY A 4 10.20 15.97 11.38
C GLY A 4 9.74 14.59 10.88
N ARG A 5 8.62 14.08 11.36
CA ARG A 5 8.04 12.81 10.89
C ARG A 5 6.97 13.06 9.85
N HIS A 6 6.88 12.17 8.85
CA HIS A 6 5.79 12.22 7.89
C HIS A 6 4.46 12.06 8.62
N TRP A 7 3.47 12.88 8.26
CA TRP A 7 2.17 12.94 8.91
C TRP A 7 1.08 13.03 7.85
N ASP A 8 0.07 12.19 7.98
CA ASP A 8 -1.06 12.22 7.07
C ASP A 8 -1.88 13.49 7.29
N LEU A 9 -2.36 14.10 6.21
CA LEU A 9 -3.14 15.34 6.28
C LEU A 9 -4.50 15.15 6.98
N GLN A 10 -4.97 13.92 7.09
CA GLN A 10 -6.23 13.59 7.77
C GLN A 10 -6.06 13.34 9.28
N TRP A 11 -4.82 13.24 9.76
CA TRP A 11 -4.59 12.97 11.19
C TRP A 11 -4.57 14.26 12.00
N PRO A 12 -5.30 14.31 13.12
CA PRO A 12 -5.27 15.48 13.99
C PRO A 12 -3.89 15.64 14.63
N ILE A 13 -3.52 16.88 14.89
CA ILE A 13 -2.36 17.25 15.72
C ILE A 13 -2.92 17.65 17.07
N GLU A 14 -2.70 16.82 18.08
CA GLU A 14 -3.34 16.95 19.40
C GLU A 14 -2.51 17.73 20.44
N ALA A 15 -1.28 18.12 20.07
CA ALA A 15 -0.38 18.87 20.94
C ALA A 15 0.41 19.90 20.13
N ASP A 16 1.05 20.84 20.81
CA ASP A 16 1.96 21.79 20.18
C ASP A 16 3.10 21.05 19.47
N ALA A 17 3.31 21.34 18.19
CA ALA A 17 4.27 20.65 17.35
C ALA A 17 4.88 21.57 16.29
N GLY A 18 6.09 21.25 15.87
CA GLY A 18 6.75 21.87 14.73
C GLY A 18 6.20 21.32 13.41
N ILE A 19 5.63 22.18 12.57
CA ILE A 19 5.04 21.79 11.27
C ILE A 19 5.92 22.24 10.13
N ALA A 20 6.22 21.31 9.19
CA ALA A 20 6.77 21.66 7.89
C ALA A 20 5.88 21.06 6.77
N ILE A 21 5.51 21.90 5.82
CA ILE A 21 4.67 21.50 4.68
C ILE A 21 5.59 21.01 3.57
N ASN A 22 5.43 19.75 3.18
CA ASN A 22 6.08 19.18 2.00
C ASN A 22 5.11 19.23 0.82
N THR A 23 5.63 19.56 -0.34
CA THR A 23 4.88 19.63 -1.60
C THR A 23 5.49 18.68 -2.63
N MET A 24 4.86 18.52 -3.77
CA MET A 24 5.43 17.74 -4.89
C MET A 24 6.73 18.34 -5.45
N ALA A 25 7.09 19.58 -5.08
CA ALA A 25 8.36 20.19 -5.41
C ALA A 25 9.51 19.71 -4.51
N ASP A 26 9.20 19.19 -3.33
CA ASP A 26 10.16 18.64 -2.37
C ASP A 26 10.47 17.19 -2.75
N ARG A 27 11.35 17.01 -3.72
CA ARG A 27 11.55 15.76 -4.47
C ARG A 27 11.71 14.50 -3.61
N ALA A 28 12.53 14.55 -2.55
CA ALA A 28 12.82 13.34 -1.77
C ALA A 28 11.59 12.83 -1.00
N PRO A 29 10.93 13.63 -0.14
CA PRO A 29 9.72 13.18 0.57
C PRO A 29 8.55 12.91 -0.37
N ALA A 30 8.41 13.70 -1.46
CA ALA A 30 7.36 13.45 -2.44
C ALA A 30 7.56 12.12 -3.18
N LEU A 31 8.80 11.78 -3.53
CA LEU A 31 9.11 10.53 -4.23
C LEU A 31 8.82 9.30 -3.35
N GLU A 32 9.18 9.35 -2.07
CA GLU A 32 8.88 8.28 -1.12
C GLU A 32 7.37 8.05 -1.02
N LEU A 33 6.59 9.13 -0.88
CA LEU A 33 5.14 9.06 -0.78
C LEU A 33 4.49 8.54 -2.07
N VAL A 34 4.93 9.02 -3.23
CA VAL A 34 4.46 8.53 -4.54
C VAL A 34 4.76 7.04 -4.73
N ARG A 35 5.93 6.57 -4.33
CA ARG A 35 6.29 5.14 -4.40
C ARG A 35 5.42 4.29 -3.48
N HIS A 36 5.10 4.80 -2.30
CA HIS A 36 4.21 4.12 -1.36
C HIS A 36 2.79 3.98 -1.95
N ASP A 37 2.24 5.07 -2.49
CA ASP A 37 0.95 5.03 -3.18
C ASP A 37 0.96 4.14 -4.41
N LEU A 38 2.06 4.10 -5.18
CA LEU A 38 2.21 3.18 -6.30
C LEU A 38 2.21 1.71 -5.87
N ALA A 39 2.77 1.37 -4.71
CA ALA A 39 2.68 0.02 -4.15
C ALA A 39 1.21 -0.37 -3.88
N HIS A 40 0.44 0.51 -3.25
CA HIS A 40 -1.00 0.27 -3.00
C HIS A 40 -1.83 0.24 -4.29
N ILE A 41 -1.56 1.15 -5.24
CA ILE A 41 -2.23 1.16 -6.55
C ILE A 41 -1.92 -0.14 -7.32
N MET A 42 -0.69 -0.66 -7.22
CA MET A 42 -0.31 -1.94 -7.82
C MET A 42 -1.05 -3.11 -7.15
N ALA A 43 -1.11 -3.16 -5.82
CA ALA A 43 -1.84 -4.19 -5.10
C ALA A 43 -3.33 -4.19 -5.47
N ARG A 44 -3.96 -3.02 -5.50
CA ARG A 44 -5.34 -2.84 -5.98
C ARG A 44 -5.50 -3.31 -7.42
N ALA A 45 -4.60 -2.93 -8.33
CA ALA A 45 -4.65 -3.32 -9.72
C ALA A 45 -4.59 -4.83 -9.90
N VAL A 46 -3.71 -5.50 -9.15
CA VAL A 46 -3.57 -6.96 -9.15
C VAL A 46 -4.87 -7.63 -8.69
N GLN A 47 -5.45 -7.21 -7.57
CA GLN A 47 -6.69 -7.78 -7.06
C GLN A 47 -7.92 -7.43 -7.92
N GLU A 48 -7.95 -6.28 -8.62
CA GLU A 48 -9.01 -5.97 -9.59
C GLU A 48 -8.93 -6.87 -10.85
N ILE A 49 -7.72 -7.35 -11.22
CA ILE A 49 -7.54 -8.26 -12.35
C ILE A 49 -7.73 -9.73 -11.91
N TRP A 50 -7.18 -10.08 -10.77
CA TRP A 50 -7.21 -11.44 -10.20
C TRP A 50 -7.72 -11.40 -8.75
N PRO A 51 -9.03 -11.50 -8.53
CA PRO A 51 -9.64 -11.33 -7.20
C PRO A 51 -9.19 -12.35 -6.14
N ASP A 52 -8.70 -13.51 -6.56
CA ASP A 52 -8.25 -14.57 -5.66
C ASP A 52 -6.81 -14.38 -5.15
N VAL A 53 -6.06 -13.42 -5.73
CA VAL A 53 -4.69 -13.12 -5.30
C VAL A 53 -4.70 -12.50 -3.91
N LYS A 54 -3.86 -13.04 -3.02
CA LYS A 54 -3.68 -12.49 -1.69
C LYS A 54 -2.59 -11.43 -1.69
N VAL A 55 -2.86 -10.33 -1.02
CA VAL A 55 -1.90 -9.24 -0.84
C VAL A 55 -1.14 -9.45 0.48
N THR A 56 0.15 -9.17 0.45
CA THR A 56 1.01 -9.32 1.62
C THR A 56 1.56 -7.97 2.08
N ILE A 57 2.75 -7.61 1.65
CA ILE A 57 3.40 -6.33 1.96
C ILE A 57 4.03 -5.71 0.70
N GLY A 58 4.09 -4.37 0.68
CA GLY A 58 4.65 -3.60 -0.43
C GLY A 58 5.53 -2.45 0.03
N PRO A 59 6.78 -2.69 0.48
CA PRO A 59 7.64 -1.63 0.95
C PRO A 59 8.22 -0.79 -0.19
N VAL A 60 8.46 0.48 0.13
CA VAL A 60 9.32 1.36 -0.66
C VAL A 60 10.78 0.97 -0.44
N ILE A 61 11.55 0.98 -1.50
CA ILE A 61 13.00 0.70 -1.50
C ILE A 61 13.75 1.86 -2.15
N GLU A 62 15.08 1.85 -2.07
CA GLU A 62 15.95 2.94 -2.54
C GLU A 62 15.64 3.37 -3.99
N ASN A 63 15.42 2.40 -4.88
CA ASN A 63 15.23 2.67 -6.31
C ASN A 63 13.82 2.32 -6.83
N GLY A 64 12.81 2.27 -5.95
CA GLY A 64 11.45 1.95 -6.37
C GLY A 64 10.57 1.43 -5.24
N TRP A 65 9.78 0.44 -5.56
CA TRP A 65 8.95 -0.33 -4.63
C TRP A 65 8.79 -1.75 -5.17
N TYR A 66 8.33 -2.65 -4.34
CA TYR A 66 7.77 -3.93 -4.77
C TYR A 66 6.51 -4.25 -3.98
N TYR A 67 5.83 -5.30 -4.33
CA TYR A 67 4.72 -5.85 -3.56
C TYR A 67 4.74 -7.36 -3.71
N ASP A 68 4.66 -8.06 -2.60
CA ASP A 68 4.59 -9.52 -2.59
C ASP A 68 3.12 -9.97 -2.62
N PHE A 69 2.87 -10.96 -3.44
CA PHE A 69 1.54 -11.55 -3.65
C PHE A 69 1.61 -13.06 -3.50
N ASP A 70 0.54 -13.64 -2.96
CA ASP A 70 0.32 -15.09 -3.05
C ASP A 70 -0.70 -15.36 -4.15
N ARG A 71 -0.26 -16.08 -5.16
CA ARG A 71 -1.04 -16.46 -6.34
C ARG A 71 -0.73 -17.90 -6.73
N ALA A 72 -1.77 -18.70 -7.00
CA ALA A 72 -1.63 -20.09 -7.40
C ALA A 72 -0.77 -20.29 -8.65
N GLU A 73 -0.90 -19.40 -9.64
CA GLU A 73 -0.07 -19.36 -10.83
C GLU A 73 0.92 -18.20 -10.75
N PRO A 74 2.23 -18.42 -10.92
CA PRO A 74 3.23 -17.35 -10.89
C PRO A 74 2.91 -16.23 -11.91
N PHE A 75 3.23 -14.99 -11.55
CA PHE A 75 3.18 -13.89 -12.52
C PHE A 75 4.20 -14.10 -13.62
N THR A 76 3.83 -13.66 -14.82
CA THR A 76 4.70 -13.65 -16.00
C THR A 76 5.11 -12.24 -16.39
N PRO A 77 6.18 -12.05 -17.18
CA PRO A 77 6.52 -10.73 -17.70
C PRO A 77 5.39 -10.06 -18.51
N GLU A 78 4.54 -10.86 -19.15
CA GLU A 78 3.38 -10.40 -19.92
C GLU A 78 2.30 -9.77 -19.03
N ASP A 79 2.13 -10.26 -17.81
CA ASP A 79 1.19 -9.73 -16.82
C ASP A 79 1.53 -8.28 -16.44
N LEU A 80 2.82 -7.89 -16.46
CA LEU A 80 3.27 -6.54 -16.07
C LEU A 80 2.58 -5.46 -16.90
N GLY A 81 2.40 -5.70 -18.20
CA GLY A 81 1.71 -4.75 -19.08
C GLY A 81 0.23 -4.56 -18.72
N ALA A 82 -0.46 -5.64 -18.35
CA ALA A 82 -1.85 -5.58 -17.89
C ALA A 82 -1.98 -4.85 -16.55
N ILE A 83 -1.06 -5.12 -15.61
CA ILE A 83 -1.01 -4.46 -14.31
C ILE A 83 -0.75 -2.96 -14.48
N GLU A 84 0.27 -2.56 -15.26
CA GLU A 84 0.56 -1.14 -15.54
C GLU A 84 -0.65 -0.40 -16.13
N LYS A 85 -1.34 -1.02 -17.09
CA LYS A 85 -2.53 -0.44 -17.68
C LYS A 85 -3.62 -0.23 -16.63
N LYS A 86 -3.86 -1.22 -15.78
CA LYS A 86 -4.84 -1.14 -14.70
C LYS A 86 -4.44 -0.08 -13.66
N MET A 87 -3.17 0.01 -13.29
CA MET A 87 -2.66 1.07 -12.40
C MET A 87 -2.95 2.46 -12.97
N LYS A 88 -2.71 2.69 -14.26
CA LYS A 88 -3.03 3.97 -14.93
C LYS A 88 -4.54 4.27 -14.93
N GLU A 89 -5.38 3.25 -15.11
CA GLU A 89 -6.84 3.41 -14.98
C GLU A 89 -7.24 3.85 -13.58
N ILE A 90 -6.67 3.25 -12.53
CA ILE A 90 -6.92 3.61 -11.12
C ILE A 90 -6.44 5.04 -10.82
N ILE A 91 -5.25 5.41 -11.28
CA ILE A 91 -4.73 6.78 -11.14
C ILE A 91 -5.70 7.80 -11.76
N ASN A 92 -6.17 7.51 -12.97
CA ASN A 92 -7.07 8.41 -13.71
C ASN A 92 -8.47 8.53 -13.10
N LYS A 93 -8.92 7.55 -12.30
CA LYS A 93 -10.17 7.67 -11.53
C LYS A 93 -10.12 8.77 -10.48
N ARG A 94 -8.91 9.12 -10.00
CA ARG A 94 -8.69 10.12 -8.95
C ARG A 94 -9.45 9.81 -7.65
N ASP A 95 -9.57 8.54 -7.33
CA ASP A 95 -10.28 8.08 -6.12
C ASP A 95 -9.65 8.72 -4.86
N PRO A 96 -10.47 9.24 -3.94
CA PRO A 96 -9.97 9.80 -2.69
C PRO A 96 -9.33 8.70 -1.83
N VAL A 97 -8.26 9.07 -1.14
CA VAL A 97 -7.66 8.23 -0.11
C VAL A 97 -8.26 8.64 1.24
N ARG A 98 -8.78 7.67 1.98
CA ARG A 98 -9.32 7.83 3.33
C ARG A 98 -8.55 6.95 4.29
N THR A 99 -8.43 7.39 5.53
CA THR A 99 -7.86 6.58 6.62
C THR A 99 -8.85 6.42 7.75
N GLU A 100 -8.83 5.24 8.36
CA GLU A 100 -9.63 4.92 9.54
C GLU A 100 -8.74 4.17 10.54
N VAL A 101 -8.96 4.40 11.82
CA VAL A 101 -8.33 3.60 12.88
C VAL A 101 -9.33 2.53 13.31
N TRP A 102 -8.92 1.28 13.27
CA TRP A 102 -9.77 0.16 13.60
C TRP A 102 -9.30 -0.55 14.87
N GLU A 103 -10.28 -1.07 15.62
CA GLU A 103 -10.02 -2.01 16.69
C GLU A 103 -9.44 -3.31 16.14
N ARG A 104 -8.50 -3.91 16.87
CA ARG A 104 -7.75 -5.09 16.42
C ARG A 104 -8.67 -6.26 16.05
N ASP A 105 -9.62 -6.59 16.91
CA ASP A 105 -10.53 -7.71 16.68
C ASP A 105 -11.42 -7.49 15.45
N VAL A 106 -11.82 -6.23 15.20
CA VAL A 106 -12.58 -5.85 14.01
C VAL A 106 -11.75 -6.04 12.75
N ALA A 107 -10.48 -5.60 12.78
CA ALA A 107 -9.57 -5.74 11.65
C ALA A 107 -9.24 -7.21 11.35
N ILE A 108 -8.95 -8.02 12.36
CA ILE A 108 -8.70 -9.45 12.22
C ILE A 108 -9.91 -10.12 11.56
N LYS A 109 -11.09 -9.95 12.15
CA LYS A 109 -12.32 -10.55 11.60
C LYS A 109 -12.59 -10.12 10.15
N TYR A 110 -12.36 -8.85 9.83
CA TYR A 110 -12.53 -8.34 8.47
C TYR A 110 -11.67 -9.08 7.46
N TYR A 111 -10.40 -9.33 7.78
CA TYR A 111 -9.47 -10.02 6.89
C TYR A 111 -9.68 -11.54 6.88
N GLU A 112 -10.08 -12.15 8.01
CA GLU A 112 -10.50 -13.56 8.05
C GLU A 112 -11.69 -13.83 7.12
N ASP A 113 -12.73 -12.99 7.21
CA ASP A 113 -13.95 -13.11 6.39
C ASP A 113 -13.64 -12.94 4.87
N ARG A 114 -12.51 -12.33 4.52
CA ARG A 114 -12.03 -12.17 3.13
C ARG A 114 -10.99 -13.18 2.71
N GLY A 115 -10.59 -14.07 3.62
CA GLY A 115 -9.55 -15.05 3.37
C GLY A 115 -8.18 -14.42 3.07
N GLU A 116 -7.81 -13.36 3.80
CA GLU A 116 -6.53 -12.66 3.70
C GLU A 116 -5.62 -13.01 4.90
N PRO A 117 -5.07 -14.24 4.95
CA PRO A 117 -4.36 -14.73 6.14
C PRO A 117 -3.09 -13.94 6.43
N TYR A 118 -2.42 -13.41 5.41
CA TYR A 118 -1.20 -12.62 5.58
C TYR A 118 -1.47 -11.31 6.32
N LYS A 119 -2.64 -10.68 6.07
CA LYS A 119 -3.05 -9.46 6.80
C LYS A 119 -3.38 -9.77 8.26
N VAL A 120 -4.00 -10.90 8.53
CA VAL A 120 -4.24 -11.37 9.92
C VAL A 120 -2.91 -11.56 10.65
N GLU A 121 -1.95 -12.29 10.06
CA GLU A 121 -0.62 -12.51 10.64
C GLU A 121 0.14 -11.19 10.87
N LEU A 122 0.00 -10.21 9.97
CA LEU A 122 0.60 -8.89 10.13
C LEU A 122 -0.02 -8.12 11.30
N ILE A 123 -1.35 -8.14 11.43
CA ILE A 123 -2.06 -7.48 12.52
C ILE A 123 -1.65 -8.06 13.87
N GLU A 124 -1.57 -9.39 13.97
CA GLU A 124 -1.15 -10.08 15.20
C GLU A 124 0.29 -9.73 15.61
N ALA A 125 1.15 -9.44 14.64
CA ALA A 125 2.53 -9.05 14.88
C ALA A 125 2.72 -7.57 15.26
N ILE A 126 1.72 -6.70 15.05
CA ILE A 126 1.77 -5.29 15.44
C ILE A 126 1.60 -5.18 16.96
N PRO A 127 2.45 -4.39 17.67
CA PRO A 127 2.28 -4.15 19.11
C PRO A 127 0.88 -3.68 19.49
N GLY A 128 0.40 -4.08 20.68
CA GLY A 128 -0.97 -3.82 21.10
C GLY A 128 -1.33 -2.35 21.31
N ASP A 129 -0.32 -1.51 21.54
CA ASP A 129 -0.45 -0.06 21.73
C ASP A 129 -0.31 0.74 20.41
N GLU A 130 0.05 0.08 19.32
CA GLU A 130 0.13 0.72 17.99
C GLU A 130 -1.25 0.72 17.32
N PRO A 131 -1.77 1.90 16.86
CA PRO A 131 -3.06 1.99 16.19
C PRO A 131 -3.02 1.29 14.84
N LEU A 132 -4.06 0.50 14.55
CA LEU A 132 -4.23 -0.13 13.24
C LEU A 132 -4.93 0.84 12.29
N ARG A 133 -4.23 1.27 11.26
CA ARG A 133 -4.74 2.20 10.26
C ARG A 133 -5.08 1.47 8.97
N MET A 134 -6.33 1.65 8.57
CA MET A 134 -6.86 1.16 7.31
C MET A 134 -6.90 2.30 6.31
N TYR A 135 -6.28 2.12 5.16
CA TYR A 135 -6.30 3.09 4.07
C TYR A 135 -7.18 2.60 2.93
N TRP A 136 -8.08 3.45 2.50
CA TRP A 136 -9.02 3.20 1.42
C TRP A 136 -8.64 4.00 0.18
N HIS A 137 -8.53 3.34 -0.95
CA HIS A 137 -8.43 3.94 -2.27
C HIS A 137 -9.75 3.67 -3.02
N GLY A 138 -10.72 4.58 -2.92
CA GLY A 138 -12.09 4.28 -3.31
C GLY A 138 -12.67 3.18 -2.45
N ASP A 139 -13.07 2.05 -3.06
CA ASP A 139 -13.65 0.89 -2.37
C ASP A 139 -12.61 -0.18 -1.99
N TRP A 140 -11.39 -0.07 -2.50
CA TRP A 140 -10.29 -0.96 -2.13
C TRP A 140 -9.56 -0.45 -0.89
N GLN A 141 -9.11 -1.38 -0.06
CA GLN A 141 -8.43 -1.00 1.18
C GLN A 141 -7.21 -1.87 1.47
N ASP A 142 -6.29 -1.33 2.26
CA ASP A 142 -5.17 -2.05 2.81
C ASP A 142 -4.79 -1.56 4.22
N LEU A 143 -4.18 -2.45 5.00
CA LEU A 143 -3.56 -2.14 6.28
C LEU A 143 -2.21 -1.48 6.03
N CYS A 144 -1.99 -0.29 6.56
CA CYS A 144 -0.76 0.46 6.36
C CYS A 144 -0.50 1.45 7.48
N ARG A 145 0.78 1.79 7.70
CA ARG A 145 1.16 2.85 8.63
C ARG A 145 0.95 4.26 8.07
N GLY A 146 0.84 4.37 6.75
CA GLY A 146 0.78 5.66 6.06
C GLY A 146 2.10 6.47 6.17
N PRO A 147 2.08 7.77 5.85
CA PRO A 147 0.95 8.49 5.23
C PRO A 147 0.77 8.16 3.75
N HIS A 148 -0.32 8.66 3.18
CA HIS A 148 -0.66 8.56 1.76
C HIS A 148 -0.94 9.92 1.14
N LEU A 149 -0.98 9.96 -0.19
CA LEU A 149 -1.51 11.09 -0.96
C LEU A 149 -3.02 11.23 -0.72
N GLN A 150 -3.60 12.37 -1.07
CA GLN A 150 -5.02 12.65 -0.84
C GLN A 150 -5.95 11.91 -1.81
N HIS A 151 -5.46 11.62 -3.00
CA HIS A 151 -6.19 10.86 -4.02
C HIS A 151 -5.23 10.23 -5.02
N THR A 152 -5.64 9.13 -5.63
CA THR A 152 -4.80 8.36 -6.58
C THR A 152 -4.27 9.19 -7.75
N GLY A 153 -5.00 10.21 -8.20
CA GLY A 153 -4.62 11.07 -9.31
C GLY A 153 -3.51 12.09 -9.00
N GLN A 154 -2.93 12.10 -7.79
CA GLN A 154 -1.70 12.85 -7.50
C GLN A 154 -0.44 12.09 -7.94
N VAL A 155 -0.56 10.79 -8.18
CA VAL A 155 0.52 10.00 -8.78
C VAL A 155 0.61 10.32 -10.28
N PRO A 156 1.80 10.70 -10.81
CA PRO A 156 1.94 10.92 -12.24
C PRO A 156 1.85 9.58 -13.00
N ALA A 157 0.84 9.42 -13.85
CA ALA A 157 0.52 8.17 -14.52
C ALA A 157 1.62 7.61 -15.44
N ASP A 158 2.53 8.47 -15.90
CA ASP A 158 3.64 8.09 -16.79
C ASP A 158 5.00 8.07 -16.08
N ALA A 159 5.03 8.27 -14.75
CA ALA A 159 6.27 8.36 -13.98
C ALA A 159 6.76 7.03 -13.41
N PHE A 160 6.18 5.91 -13.81
CA PHE A 160 6.58 4.59 -13.30
C PHE A 160 6.61 3.53 -14.39
N LYS A 161 7.34 2.47 -14.10
CA LYS A 161 7.45 1.27 -14.93
C LYS A 161 7.57 0.04 -14.02
N LEU A 162 6.82 -1.02 -14.30
CA LEU A 162 7.05 -2.32 -13.69
C LEU A 162 8.19 -3.02 -14.41
N MET A 163 9.22 -3.41 -13.68
CA MET A 163 10.50 -3.83 -14.27
C MET A 163 10.64 -5.35 -14.39
N SER A 164 10.23 -6.08 -13.35
CA SER A 164 10.47 -7.52 -13.28
C SER A 164 9.51 -8.21 -12.31
N VAL A 165 9.39 -9.50 -12.49
CA VAL A 165 8.78 -10.43 -11.54
C VAL A 165 9.89 -11.29 -10.96
N ALA A 166 9.84 -11.56 -9.65
CA ALA A 166 10.73 -12.49 -8.96
C ALA A 166 9.92 -13.33 -7.98
N GLY A 167 10.34 -14.58 -7.77
CA GLY A 167 9.80 -15.38 -6.68
C GLY A 167 10.24 -14.82 -5.33
N ALA A 168 9.35 -14.89 -4.36
CA ALA A 168 9.61 -14.47 -2.99
C ALA A 168 9.04 -15.50 -2.00
N TYR A 169 9.70 -15.62 -0.85
CA TYR A 169 9.16 -16.40 0.24
C TYR A 169 8.57 -15.45 1.29
N TRP A 170 7.42 -15.81 1.83
CA TRP A 170 6.78 -15.01 2.88
C TRP A 170 7.74 -14.77 4.04
N ARG A 171 8.05 -13.48 4.31
CA ARG A 171 9.02 -13.04 5.32
C ARG A 171 10.43 -13.66 5.14
N GLY A 172 10.80 -14.06 3.92
CA GLY A 172 12.09 -14.68 3.64
C GLY A 172 12.22 -16.13 4.16
N ASP A 173 11.13 -16.75 4.58
CA ASP A 173 11.11 -18.12 5.10
C ASP A 173 10.95 -19.12 3.96
N ALA A 174 12.05 -19.76 3.57
CA ALA A 174 12.08 -20.75 2.48
C ALA A 174 11.26 -22.02 2.74
N SER A 175 10.73 -22.23 3.95
CA SER A 175 9.80 -23.31 4.27
C SER A 175 8.36 -23.02 3.90
N LYS A 176 8.04 -21.75 3.61
CA LYS A 176 6.71 -21.30 3.17
C LYS A 176 6.60 -21.31 1.66
N ALA A 177 5.38 -21.30 1.14
CA ALA A 177 5.12 -21.22 -0.29
C ALA A 177 5.78 -19.98 -0.91
N GLN A 178 6.28 -20.17 -2.14
CA GLN A 178 6.89 -19.11 -2.93
C GLN A 178 5.81 -18.45 -3.79
#